data_f9092e7f646b1eaad6ca87e0b48a8ed8
#
_entry.id   f9092e7f646b1eaad6ca87e0b48a8ed8
#
_cell.length_a   1.000
_cell.length_b   1.000
_cell.length_c   1.000
_cell.angle_alpha   90.00
_cell.angle_beta   90.00
_cell.angle_gamma   90.00
#
_symmetry.space_group_name_H-M   'P 1'
#
loop_
_entity.id
_entity.type
_entity.pdbx_description
1 polymer ?
#
loop_
_entity_poly.entity_id
_entity_poly.type
_entity_poly.pdbx_seq_one_letter_code
_entity_poly.pdbx_strand_id
1 'polypeptide(L)'
;MGIAQAIIHKPDVIILDEPTVGLDPAQIRDIRALIRDLGSAHSVLLSTHLLSEVENICDRVEIMQHGQLIYGDTSLRMQSLGHQAGFVVTLQSPPDINELYKIAGVTNIEKLSPTRFRILHTADSNAAEALLALSAKQGWQAQQLTPIQGSLEDAFVQITQQDKA
;
A
#
# COMPACT_ATOMS: atom_id res chain seq x y z
N MET A 1 17.80 -17.78 -15.90
CA MET A 1 19.26 -17.92 -16.04
C MET A 1 20.06 -16.74 -15.50
N GLY A 2 19.60 -15.50 -15.55
CA GLY A 2 20.35 -14.29 -15.14
C GLY A 2 20.78 -14.26 -13.66
N ILE A 3 19.90 -14.60 -12.71
CA ILE A 3 20.23 -14.56 -11.28
C ILE A 3 21.37 -15.53 -10.94
N ALA A 4 21.31 -16.78 -11.45
CA ALA A 4 22.37 -17.76 -11.19
C ALA A 4 23.75 -17.29 -11.69
N GLN A 5 23.79 -16.58 -12.79
CA GLN A 5 25.03 -16.00 -13.33
C GLN A 5 25.53 -14.84 -12.48
N ALA A 6 24.63 -14.01 -11.95
CA ALA A 6 24.98 -12.87 -11.12
C ALA A 6 25.60 -13.28 -9.77
N ILE A 7 25.22 -14.43 -9.20
CA ILE A 7 25.68 -14.87 -7.87
C ILE A 7 26.93 -15.79 -7.89
N ILE A 8 27.36 -16.25 -9.06
CA ILE A 8 28.44 -17.26 -9.19
C ILE A 8 29.75 -16.80 -8.55
N HIS A 9 30.04 -15.52 -8.61
CA HIS A 9 31.28 -14.92 -8.09
C HIS A 9 31.15 -14.39 -6.64
N LYS A 10 30.01 -14.65 -5.99
CA LYS A 10 29.71 -14.18 -4.62
C LYS A 10 29.97 -12.67 -4.45
N PRO A 11 29.39 -11.80 -5.29
CA PRO A 11 29.62 -10.36 -5.22
C PRO A 11 29.00 -9.75 -3.95
N ASP A 12 29.56 -8.66 -3.45
CA ASP A 12 28.98 -7.92 -2.31
C ASP A 12 27.64 -7.26 -2.68
N VAL A 13 27.47 -6.87 -3.97
CA VAL A 13 26.28 -6.21 -4.49
C VAL A 13 25.75 -6.96 -5.70
N ILE A 14 24.45 -7.24 -5.71
CA ILE A 14 23.71 -7.87 -6.81
C ILE A 14 22.72 -6.86 -7.36
N ILE A 15 22.73 -6.65 -8.67
CA ILE A 15 21.78 -5.77 -9.36
C ILE A 15 20.85 -6.64 -10.19
N LEU A 16 19.55 -6.53 -9.96
CA LEU A 16 18.50 -7.26 -10.66
C LEU A 16 17.55 -6.28 -11.33
N ASP A 17 17.49 -6.34 -12.66
CA ASP A 17 16.60 -5.51 -13.45
C ASP A 17 15.36 -6.32 -13.84
N GLU A 18 14.19 -5.89 -13.34
CA GLU A 18 12.87 -6.50 -13.59
C GLU A 18 12.87 -8.05 -13.47
N PRO A 19 13.34 -8.65 -12.36
CA PRO A 19 13.62 -10.09 -12.30
C PRO A 19 12.39 -10.99 -12.37
N THR A 20 11.20 -10.45 -12.23
CA THR A 20 9.92 -11.19 -12.22
C THR A 20 9.12 -11.04 -13.50
N VAL A 21 9.58 -10.20 -14.43
CA VAL A 21 8.88 -9.98 -15.70
C VAL A 21 8.81 -11.28 -16.51
N GLY A 22 7.60 -11.62 -16.97
CA GLY A 22 7.34 -12.79 -17.80
C GLY A 22 7.25 -14.12 -17.03
N LEU A 23 7.26 -14.09 -15.70
CA LEU A 23 7.08 -15.26 -14.84
C LEU A 23 5.62 -15.46 -14.45
N ASP A 24 5.25 -16.70 -14.20
CA ASP A 24 3.95 -17.03 -13.62
C ASP A 24 3.92 -16.75 -12.09
N PRO A 25 2.72 -16.71 -11.46
CA PRO A 25 2.60 -16.41 -10.03
C PRO A 25 3.35 -17.36 -9.09
N ALA A 26 3.57 -18.62 -9.47
CA ALA A 26 4.33 -19.59 -8.68
C ALA A 26 5.81 -19.25 -8.75
N GLN A 27 6.34 -19.02 -9.95
CA GLN A 27 7.71 -18.61 -10.19
C GLN A 27 8.05 -17.27 -9.51
N ILE A 28 7.12 -16.30 -9.54
CA ILE A 28 7.30 -15.01 -8.83
C ILE A 28 7.53 -15.25 -7.34
N ARG A 29 6.76 -16.14 -6.71
CA ARG A 29 6.93 -16.47 -5.28
C ARG A 29 8.31 -17.07 -4.99
N ASP A 30 8.77 -17.97 -5.87
CA ASP A 30 10.07 -18.63 -5.72
C ASP A 30 11.23 -17.62 -5.89
N ILE A 31 11.12 -16.72 -6.87
CA ILE A 31 12.11 -15.66 -7.09
C ILE A 31 12.13 -14.67 -5.92
N ARG A 32 10.98 -14.28 -5.36
CA ARG A 32 10.92 -13.42 -4.17
C ARG A 32 11.59 -14.07 -2.95
N ALA A 33 11.38 -15.37 -2.74
CA ALA A 33 12.04 -16.11 -1.68
C ALA A 33 13.57 -16.12 -1.90
N LEU A 34 14.01 -16.40 -3.12
CA LEU A 34 15.43 -16.38 -3.47
C LEU A 34 16.07 -14.99 -3.26
N ILE A 35 15.40 -13.91 -3.66
CA ILE A 35 15.93 -12.54 -3.47
C ILE A 35 16.08 -12.22 -1.99
N ARG A 36 15.12 -12.61 -1.15
CA ARG A 36 15.23 -12.44 0.31
C ARG A 36 16.39 -13.22 0.90
N ASP A 37 16.60 -14.46 0.48
CA ASP A 37 17.70 -15.28 0.93
C ASP A 37 19.05 -14.66 0.52
N LEU A 38 19.16 -14.16 -0.70
CA LEU A 38 20.33 -13.43 -1.18
C LEU A 38 20.58 -12.15 -0.36
N GLY A 39 19.53 -11.41 0.01
CA GLY A 39 19.62 -10.21 0.84
C GLY A 39 20.19 -10.44 2.23
N SER A 40 20.21 -11.69 2.73
CA SER A 40 20.84 -12.03 4.01
C SER A 40 22.36 -11.98 3.98
N ALA A 41 22.98 -12.16 2.79
CA ALA A 41 24.44 -12.24 2.61
C ALA A 41 25.01 -11.20 1.65
N HIS A 42 24.14 -10.56 0.85
CA HIS A 42 24.49 -9.60 -0.20
C HIS A 42 23.64 -8.34 -0.10
N SER A 43 24.15 -7.22 -0.59
CA SER A 43 23.31 -6.06 -0.89
C SER A 43 22.62 -6.27 -2.23
N VAL A 44 21.28 -6.28 -2.25
CA VAL A 44 20.51 -6.48 -3.49
C VAL A 44 19.86 -5.17 -3.91
N LEU A 45 20.17 -4.69 -5.11
CA LEU A 45 19.50 -3.58 -5.77
C LEU A 45 18.54 -4.15 -6.82
N LEU A 46 17.25 -3.85 -6.66
CA LEU A 46 16.19 -4.34 -7.52
C LEU A 46 15.52 -3.20 -8.26
N SER A 47 15.41 -3.27 -9.60
CA SER A 47 14.49 -2.42 -10.34
C SER A 47 13.17 -3.15 -10.57
N THR A 48 12.05 -2.48 -10.38
CA THR A 48 10.71 -3.00 -10.70
C THR A 48 9.70 -1.87 -10.87
N HIS A 49 8.69 -2.11 -11.68
CA HIS A 49 7.51 -1.25 -11.79
C HIS A 49 6.33 -1.76 -10.95
N LEU A 50 6.49 -2.91 -10.28
CA LEU A 50 5.45 -3.54 -9.46
C LEU A 50 5.64 -3.19 -7.99
N LEU A 51 4.90 -2.18 -7.50
CA LEU A 51 4.98 -1.73 -6.10
C LEU A 51 4.66 -2.84 -5.10
N SER A 52 3.80 -3.79 -5.47
CA SER A 52 3.54 -4.99 -4.65
C SER A 52 4.77 -5.88 -4.44
N GLU A 53 5.76 -5.83 -5.31
CA GLU A 53 7.04 -6.52 -5.11
C GLU A 53 7.90 -5.78 -4.09
N VAL A 54 7.97 -4.46 -4.25
CA VAL A 54 8.69 -3.59 -3.32
C VAL A 54 8.17 -3.80 -1.88
N GLU A 55 6.85 -3.81 -1.68
CA GLU A 55 6.24 -4.07 -0.37
C GLU A 55 6.64 -5.42 0.23
N ASN A 56 6.79 -6.43 -0.62
CA ASN A 56 7.04 -7.78 -0.15
C ASN A 56 8.51 -8.11 0.12
N ILE A 57 9.46 -7.46 -0.57
CA ILE A 57 10.87 -7.89 -0.54
C ILE A 57 11.89 -6.79 -0.27
N CYS A 58 11.51 -5.50 -0.34
CA CYS A 58 12.45 -4.40 -0.19
C CYS A 58 12.35 -3.72 1.19
N ASP A 59 13.50 -3.50 1.84
CA ASP A 59 13.57 -2.72 3.08
C ASP A 59 13.57 -1.22 2.79
N ARG A 60 14.16 -0.80 1.67
CA ARG A 60 14.30 0.59 1.23
C ARG A 60 13.79 0.74 -0.20
N VAL A 61 13.30 1.94 -0.48
CA VAL A 61 12.75 2.32 -1.78
C VAL A 61 13.39 3.62 -2.23
N GLU A 62 13.82 3.63 -3.48
CA GLU A 62 14.28 4.82 -4.18
C GLU A 62 13.39 5.04 -5.41
N ILE A 63 12.79 6.23 -5.54
CA ILE A 63 11.98 6.57 -6.72
C ILE A 63 12.80 7.42 -7.65
N MET A 64 12.91 6.97 -8.89
CA MET A 64 13.60 7.69 -9.96
C MET A 64 12.60 8.22 -10.98
N GLN A 65 12.72 9.50 -11.34
CA GLN A 65 11.93 10.15 -12.37
C GLN A 65 12.82 11.05 -13.22
N HIS A 66 12.70 10.96 -14.55
CA HIS A 66 13.53 11.74 -15.49
C HIS A 66 15.04 11.66 -15.22
N GLY A 67 15.54 10.51 -14.76
CA GLY A 67 16.96 10.30 -14.43
C GLY A 67 17.41 10.90 -13.10
N GLN A 68 16.50 11.40 -12.28
CA GLN A 68 16.79 11.95 -10.96
C GLN A 68 16.12 11.10 -9.87
N LEU A 69 16.80 10.94 -8.72
CA LEU A 69 16.19 10.37 -7.52
C LEU A 69 15.36 11.45 -6.86
N ILE A 70 14.04 11.26 -6.84
CA ILE A 70 13.08 12.22 -6.26
C ILE A 70 12.63 11.83 -4.84
N TYR A 71 12.86 10.59 -4.45
CA TYR A 71 12.53 10.08 -3.12
C TYR A 71 13.46 8.92 -2.75
N GLY A 72 13.78 8.79 -1.44
CA GLY A 72 14.54 7.67 -0.90
C GLY A 72 14.32 7.50 0.60
N ASP A 73 13.72 6.38 1.02
CA ASP A 73 13.52 6.04 2.43
C ASP A 73 13.22 4.53 2.60
N THR A 74 12.88 4.11 3.82
CA THR A 74 12.39 2.74 4.08
C THR A 74 11.00 2.54 3.46
N SER A 75 10.68 1.29 3.08
CA SER A 75 9.36 0.96 2.52
C SER A 75 8.22 1.29 3.50
N LEU A 76 8.43 1.07 4.81
CA LEU A 76 7.48 1.42 5.87
C LEU A 76 7.19 2.92 5.94
N ARG A 77 8.24 3.75 5.82
CA ARG A 77 8.08 5.20 5.81
C ARG A 77 7.36 5.69 4.56
N MET A 78 7.68 5.13 3.41
CA MET A 78 6.96 5.43 2.17
C MET A 78 5.48 5.06 2.29
N GLN A 79 5.14 3.87 2.80
CA GLN A 79 3.75 3.48 3.06
C GLN A 79 3.02 4.49 3.95
N SER A 80 3.70 5.04 4.97
CA SER A 80 3.09 6.03 5.85
C SER A 80 2.75 7.35 5.17
N LEU A 81 3.41 7.71 4.07
CA LEU A 81 3.08 8.89 3.26
C LEU A 81 1.78 8.70 2.47
N GLY A 82 1.48 7.47 2.03
CA GLY A 82 0.21 7.13 1.38
C GLY A 82 -0.97 6.95 2.35
N HIS A 83 -0.77 7.23 3.64
CA HIS A 83 -1.79 7.03 4.67
C HIS A 83 -2.86 8.11 4.56
N GLN A 84 -3.95 7.78 3.88
CA GLN A 84 -5.21 8.48 4.10
C GLN A 84 -5.91 7.78 5.26
N ALA A 85 -6.06 8.49 6.38
CA ALA A 85 -6.79 7.95 7.51
C ALA A 85 -8.20 7.57 7.07
N GLY A 86 -8.58 6.31 7.24
CA GLY A 86 -9.87 5.82 6.78
C GLY A 86 -10.10 4.37 7.15
N PHE A 87 -11.29 3.90 6.83
CA PHE A 87 -11.68 2.50 7.03
C PHE A 87 -12.70 2.07 5.98
N VAL A 88 -12.76 0.77 5.74
CA VAL A 88 -13.83 0.13 4.98
C VAL A 88 -14.81 -0.48 5.97
N VAL A 89 -16.09 -0.16 5.82
CA VAL A 89 -17.16 -0.69 6.67
C VAL A 89 -18.20 -1.42 5.82
N THR A 90 -18.72 -2.54 6.36
CA THR A 90 -19.88 -3.25 5.83
C THR A 90 -21.05 -3.07 6.79
N LEU A 91 -22.14 -2.49 6.28
CA LEU A 91 -23.38 -2.22 7.01
C LEU A 91 -24.50 -3.09 6.41
N GLN A 92 -25.20 -3.87 7.23
CA GLN A 92 -26.30 -4.71 6.73
C GLN A 92 -27.52 -3.88 6.31
N SER A 93 -27.81 -2.82 7.07
CA SER A 93 -28.88 -1.86 6.81
C SER A 93 -28.28 -0.46 6.66
N PRO A 94 -27.63 -0.14 5.52
CA PRO A 94 -26.92 1.12 5.35
C PRO A 94 -27.91 2.30 5.33
N PRO A 95 -27.51 3.43 5.94
CA PRO A 95 -28.28 4.67 5.86
C PRO A 95 -28.10 5.35 4.49
N ASP A 96 -28.78 6.48 4.30
CA ASP A 96 -28.42 7.41 3.23
C ASP A 96 -26.96 7.88 3.42
N ILE A 97 -26.25 8.05 2.31
CA ILE A 97 -24.83 8.45 2.34
C ILE A 97 -24.61 9.79 3.07
N ASN A 98 -25.62 10.68 3.02
CA ASN A 98 -25.58 11.96 3.70
C ASN A 98 -25.54 11.82 5.24
N GLU A 99 -26.10 10.75 5.79
CA GLU A 99 -26.03 10.48 7.22
C GLU A 99 -24.60 10.08 7.64
N LEU A 100 -23.88 9.38 6.78
CA LEU A 100 -22.47 9.03 7.01
C LEU A 100 -21.58 10.27 6.95
N TYR A 101 -21.87 11.26 6.09
CA TYR A 101 -21.15 12.52 6.04
C TYR A 101 -21.33 13.40 7.30
N LYS A 102 -22.38 13.17 8.10
CA LYS A 102 -22.58 13.90 9.38
C LYS A 102 -21.64 13.43 10.48
N ILE A 103 -20.92 12.33 10.29
CA ILE A 103 -19.95 11.83 11.27
C ILE A 103 -18.75 12.77 11.30
N ALA A 104 -18.43 13.26 12.48
CA ALA A 104 -17.35 14.23 12.67
C ALA A 104 -16.01 13.67 12.14
N GLY A 105 -15.33 14.49 11.35
CA GLY A 105 -14.04 14.16 10.76
C GLY A 105 -14.10 13.40 9.44
N VAL A 106 -15.27 12.92 8.98
CA VAL A 106 -15.41 12.30 7.65
C VAL A 106 -15.18 13.33 6.57
N THR A 107 -14.26 13.01 5.64
CA THR A 107 -13.85 13.90 4.54
C THR A 107 -14.35 13.40 3.19
N ASN A 108 -14.40 12.09 2.99
CA ASN A 108 -14.87 11.49 1.76
C ASN A 108 -15.51 10.12 2.00
N ILE A 109 -16.49 9.76 1.18
CA ILE A 109 -17.17 8.44 1.21
C ILE A 109 -17.27 7.91 -0.20
N GLU A 110 -16.71 6.73 -0.41
CA GLU A 110 -16.81 5.97 -1.65
C GLU A 110 -17.68 4.73 -1.41
N LYS A 111 -18.74 4.58 -2.21
CA LYS A 111 -19.62 3.41 -2.15
C LYS A 111 -19.05 2.28 -2.99
N LEU A 112 -18.46 1.27 -2.34
CA LEU A 112 -17.86 0.10 -3.00
C LEU A 112 -18.91 -0.93 -3.44
N SER A 113 -20.01 -1.05 -2.66
CA SER A 113 -21.16 -1.91 -2.96
C SER A 113 -22.42 -1.38 -2.25
N PRO A 114 -23.61 -1.97 -2.45
CA PRO A 114 -24.81 -1.54 -1.73
C PRO A 114 -24.65 -1.49 -0.22
N THR A 115 -23.82 -2.33 0.38
CA THR A 115 -23.61 -2.48 1.83
C THR A 115 -22.22 -2.11 2.30
N ARG A 116 -21.28 -1.83 1.38
CA ARG A 116 -19.86 -1.62 1.70
C ARG A 116 -19.40 -0.24 1.30
N PHE A 117 -18.80 0.48 2.24
CA PHE A 117 -18.35 1.86 2.07
C PHE A 117 -16.89 2.00 2.48
N ARG A 118 -16.12 2.75 1.70
CA ARG A 118 -14.82 3.27 2.08
C ARG A 118 -15.04 4.67 2.62
N ILE A 119 -14.61 4.92 3.85
CA ILE A 119 -14.77 6.20 4.55
C ILE A 119 -13.40 6.75 4.87
N LEU A 120 -13.09 7.93 4.34
CA LEU A 120 -11.89 8.69 4.65
C LEU A 120 -12.22 9.73 5.71
N HIS A 121 -11.28 9.96 6.62
CA HIS A 121 -11.47 10.91 7.71
C HIS A 121 -10.15 11.63 8.05
N THR A 122 -10.21 12.71 8.82
CA THR A 122 -9.02 13.39 9.32
C THR A 122 -8.28 12.51 10.33
N ALA A 123 -6.94 12.55 10.32
CA ALA A 123 -6.10 11.68 11.15
C ALA A 123 -6.43 11.74 12.66
N ASP A 124 -6.82 12.92 13.14
CA ASP A 124 -7.13 13.17 14.56
C ASP A 124 -8.58 12.87 14.94
N SER A 125 -9.40 12.31 14.03
CA SER A 125 -10.82 12.06 14.30
C SER A 125 -11.08 10.64 14.79
N ASN A 126 -12.07 10.50 15.68
CA ASN A 126 -12.59 9.21 16.13
C ASN A 126 -13.76 8.74 15.25
N ALA A 127 -13.68 8.96 13.93
CA ALA A 127 -14.77 8.67 13.00
C ALA A 127 -15.21 7.20 13.02
N ALA A 128 -14.29 6.25 13.23
CA ALA A 128 -14.60 4.84 13.32
C ALA A 128 -15.46 4.51 14.56
N GLU A 129 -15.10 5.06 15.73
CA GLU A 129 -15.86 4.88 16.98
C GLU A 129 -17.23 5.56 16.88
N ALA A 130 -17.28 6.77 16.34
CA ALA A 130 -18.53 7.50 16.12
C ALA A 130 -19.47 6.74 15.17
N LEU A 131 -18.95 6.15 14.09
CA LEU A 131 -19.73 5.32 13.19
C LEU A 131 -20.30 4.10 13.90
N LEU A 132 -19.49 3.38 14.68
CA LEU A 132 -19.93 2.19 15.42
C LEU A 132 -21.03 2.54 16.43
N ALA A 133 -20.87 3.66 17.16
CA ALA A 133 -21.88 4.15 18.11
C ALA A 133 -23.20 4.51 17.43
N LEU A 134 -23.14 5.21 16.28
CA LEU A 134 -24.30 5.55 15.48
C LEU A 134 -24.95 4.29 14.87
N SER A 135 -24.14 3.36 14.36
CA SER A 135 -24.62 2.09 13.81
C SER A 135 -25.43 1.30 14.83
N ALA A 136 -24.97 1.23 16.08
CA ALA A 136 -25.68 0.57 17.17
C ALA A 136 -27.01 1.30 17.50
N LYS A 137 -26.98 2.65 17.55
CA LYS A 137 -28.13 3.47 17.90
C LYS A 137 -29.21 3.52 16.82
N GLN A 138 -28.79 3.55 15.57
CA GLN A 138 -29.67 3.73 14.39
C GLN A 138 -30.04 2.39 13.72
N GLY A 139 -29.48 1.27 14.19
CA GLY A 139 -29.76 -0.06 13.63
C GLY A 139 -29.12 -0.34 12.27
N TRP A 140 -27.99 0.32 11.93
CA TRP A 140 -27.31 0.08 10.65
C TRP A 140 -26.58 -1.26 10.59
N GLN A 141 -26.37 -1.91 11.73
CA GLN A 141 -25.79 -3.24 11.86
C GLN A 141 -24.41 -3.38 11.18
N ALA A 142 -23.42 -2.68 11.74
CA ALA A 142 -22.03 -2.82 11.27
C ALA A 142 -21.53 -4.24 11.50
N GLN A 143 -21.16 -4.94 10.41
CA GLN A 143 -20.66 -6.32 10.42
C GLN A 143 -19.15 -6.39 10.44
N GLN A 144 -18.50 -5.49 9.71
CA GLN A 144 -17.05 -5.46 9.56
C GLN A 144 -16.58 -4.02 9.45
N LEU A 145 -15.50 -3.70 10.16
CA LEU A 145 -14.78 -2.44 10.02
C LEU A 145 -13.29 -2.77 9.93
N THR A 146 -12.67 -2.40 8.81
CA THR A 146 -11.25 -2.67 8.55
C THR A 146 -10.55 -1.34 8.27
N PRO A 147 -9.53 -0.95 9.05
CA PRO A 147 -8.75 0.24 8.76
C PRO A 147 -8.12 0.16 7.35
N ILE A 148 -8.05 1.28 6.66
CA ILE A 148 -7.29 1.41 5.42
C ILE A 148 -5.83 1.52 5.81
N GLN A 149 -5.02 0.60 5.31
CA GLN A 149 -3.57 0.71 5.39
C GLN A 149 -3.09 1.53 4.20
N GLY A 150 -2.15 2.44 4.42
CA GLY A 150 -1.51 3.16 3.32
C GLY A 150 -0.84 2.18 2.37
N SER A 151 -1.00 2.40 1.08
CA SER A 151 -0.33 1.59 0.06
C SER A 151 0.89 2.33 -0.49
N LEU A 152 1.87 1.59 -0.98
CA LEU A 152 2.98 2.19 -1.73
C LEU A 152 2.50 2.86 -3.02
N GLU A 153 1.41 2.35 -3.63
CA GLU A 153 0.80 2.98 -4.82
C GLU A 153 0.31 4.39 -4.52
N ASP A 154 -0.42 4.58 -3.41
CA ASP A 154 -0.93 5.91 -3.02
C ASP A 154 0.23 6.87 -2.73
N ALA A 155 1.25 6.41 -2.02
CA ALA A 155 2.46 7.17 -1.74
C ALA A 155 3.21 7.53 -3.03
N PHE A 156 3.37 6.58 -3.95
CA PHE A 156 4.04 6.78 -5.23
C PHE A 156 3.33 7.85 -6.08
N VAL A 157 2.01 7.76 -6.19
CA VAL A 157 1.21 8.77 -6.92
C VAL A 157 1.38 10.15 -6.29
N GLN A 158 1.34 10.24 -4.96
CA GLN A 158 1.49 11.50 -4.24
C GLN A 158 2.88 12.13 -4.46
N ILE A 159 3.95 11.34 -4.36
CA ILE A 159 5.33 11.80 -4.55
C ILE A 159 5.55 12.26 -6.00
N THR A 160 5.10 11.48 -6.99
CA THR A 160 5.33 11.77 -8.40
C THR A 160 4.47 12.90 -8.96
N GLN A 161 3.35 13.26 -8.29
CA GLN A 161 2.51 14.40 -8.67
C GLN A 161 2.99 15.73 -8.09
N GLN A 162 3.66 15.74 -6.93
CA GLN A 162 4.19 16.96 -6.32
C GLN A 162 5.30 17.61 -7.15
N ASP A 163 5.98 16.86 -8.00
CA ASP A 163 7.08 17.34 -8.84
C ASP A 163 6.58 18.00 -10.16
N LYS A 164 5.25 18.14 -10.34
CA LYS A 164 4.63 18.80 -11.50
C LYS A 164 4.14 20.23 -11.23
N ALA A 165 4.34 20.73 -10.01
CA ALA A 165 4.00 22.09 -9.59
C ALA A 165 5.28 22.91 -9.42
#